data_eaadc55533e3353a8dd9579f4b736fcf
#
_entry.id   eaadc55533e3353a8dd9579f4b736fcf
#
_cell.length_a   1.000
_cell.length_b   1.000
_cell.length_c   1.000
_cell.angle_alpha   90.00
_cell.angle_beta   90.00
_cell.angle_gamma   90.00
#
_symmetry.space_group_name_H-M   'P 1'
#
loop_
_entity.id
_entity.type
_entity.pdbx_description
1 polymer ?
#
loop_
_entity_poly.entity_id
_entity_poly.type
_entity_poly.pdbx_seq_one_letter_code
_entity_poly.pdbx_strand_id
1 'polypeptide(L)'
;VFDLGGGTFDVSILELYSPIMEVHAIAGDNFLGGEDFTKVLCDLFYAHAGVAPEGLDPKIRSEVRKTAESCKCAFSNTAAIIMICNLGEKTHAMPLTLQQYEEACAPLLERLRKPVERSLRDANVSLQDIDQIVLVGGATRSPVIRRFVERLFGRKPSLRIDPDVAVALGAALQCAMKE
;
A
#
# COMPACT_ATOMS: atom_id res chain seq x y z
N VAL A 1 4.40 -13.62 1.58
CA VAL A 1 3.75 -12.52 2.33
C VAL A 1 4.14 -11.21 1.71
N PHE A 2 3.19 -10.31 1.53
CA PHE A 2 3.35 -8.97 1.00
C PHE A 2 2.86 -7.98 2.08
N ASP A 3 3.79 -7.37 2.80
CA ASP A 3 3.52 -6.49 3.93
C ASP A 3 3.77 -5.03 3.54
N LEU A 4 2.70 -4.24 3.39
CA LEU A 4 2.78 -2.82 3.09
C LEU A 4 2.11 -2.02 4.22
N GLY A 5 2.95 -1.48 5.08
CA GLY A 5 2.57 -0.60 6.18
C GLY A 5 2.42 0.86 5.76
N GLY A 6 2.41 1.76 6.75
CA GLY A 6 2.35 3.21 6.51
C GLY A 6 3.59 3.78 5.84
N GLY A 7 4.78 3.30 6.18
CA GLY A 7 6.07 3.83 5.71
C GLY A 7 7.08 2.80 5.22
N THR A 8 6.80 1.51 5.35
CA THR A 8 7.70 0.41 4.96
C THR A 8 6.98 -0.62 4.13
N PHE A 9 7.75 -1.30 3.30
CA PHE A 9 7.31 -2.41 2.47
C PHE A 9 8.26 -3.58 2.62
N ASP A 10 7.73 -4.76 2.96
CA ASP A 10 8.47 -6.01 3.10
C ASP A 10 7.80 -7.14 2.33
N VAL A 11 8.61 -7.99 1.71
CA VAL A 11 8.19 -9.21 1.02
C VAL A 11 8.96 -10.38 1.58
N SER A 12 8.25 -11.43 2.00
CA SER A 12 8.86 -12.67 2.46
C SER A 12 8.33 -13.85 1.65
N ILE A 13 9.23 -14.70 1.20
CA ILE A 13 8.91 -15.99 0.58
C ILE A 13 9.04 -17.06 1.67
N LEU A 14 7.94 -17.75 1.92
CA LEU A 14 7.82 -18.77 2.97
C LEU A 14 7.41 -20.10 2.35
N GLU A 15 7.94 -21.19 2.89
CA GLU A 15 7.46 -22.54 2.62
C GLU A 15 6.86 -23.14 3.90
N LEU A 16 5.70 -23.78 3.75
CA LEU A 16 4.97 -24.36 4.88
C LEU A 16 4.98 -25.88 4.75
N TYR A 17 5.77 -26.52 5.60
CA TYR A 17 5.71 -27.97 5.84
C TYR A 17 5.08 -28.17 7.20
N SER A 18 3.85 -28.65 7.27
CA SER A 18 3.21 -28.85 8.59
C SER A 18 4.01 -29.78 9.48
N PRO A 19 4.49 -29.38 10.67
CA PRO A 19 4.26 -28.12 11.40
C PRO A 19 5.34 -27.04 11.21
N ILE A 20 6.24 -27.15 10.24
CA ILE A 20 7.41 -26.28 10.05
C ILE A 20 7.09 -25.18 9.05
N MET A 21 7.54 -23.97 9.37
CA MET A 21 7.54 -22.82 8.48
C MET A 21 8.99 -22.39 8.23
N GLU A 22 9.41 -22.37 6.97
CA GLU A 22 10.74 -21.96 6.56
C GLU A 22 10.68 -20.66 5.77
N VAL A 23 11.59 -19.73 6.08
CA VAL A 23 11.72 -18.45 5.38
C VAL A 23 12.86 -18.56 4.39
N HIS A 24 12.56 -18.53 3.10
CA HIS A 24 13.55 -18.67 2.04
C HIS A 24 14.19 -17.35 1.64
N ALA A 25 13.43 -16.26 1.62
CA ALA A 25 13.95 -14.95 1.29
C ALA A 25 13.11 -13.83 1.90
N ILE A 26 13.77 -12.69 2.16
CA ILE A 26 13.15 -11.44 2.58
C ILE A 26 13.77 -10.31 1.77
N ALA A 27 12.94 -9.42 1.25
CA ALA A 27 13.37 -8.17 0.62
C ALA A 27 12.38 -7.05 0.95
N GLY A 28 12.81 -5.79 0.90
CA GLY A 28 11.93 -4.68 1.24
C GLY A 28 12.44 -3.32 0.76
N ASP A 29 11.64 -2.29 1.05
CA ASP A 29 11.96 -0.86 0.89
C ASP A 29 11.50 -0.13 2.16
N ASN A 30 12.46 0.29 2.99
CA ASN A 30 12.21 0.94 4.29
C ASN A 30 11.66 2.37 4.16
N PHE A 31 11.54 2.88 2.95
CA PHE A 31 11.07 4.23 2.64
C PHE A 31 9.91 4.22 1.64
N LEU A 32 9.12 3.15 1.63
CA LEU A 32 7.95 3.01 0.76
C LEU A 32 6.77 2.46 1.56
N GLY A 33 5.68 3.21 1.63
CA GLY A 33 4.49 2.80 2.38
C GLY A 33 3.24 3.57 1.97
N GLY A 34 2.15 3.37 2.69
CA GLY A 34 0.86 4.01 2.46
C GLY A 34 0.91 5.54 2.42
N GLU A 35 1.87 6.14 3.15
CA GLU A 35 2.11 7.59 3.17
C GLU A 35 2.57 8.14 1.82
N ASP A 36 3.38 7.39 1.08
CA ASP A 36 3.80 7.80 -0.27
C ASP A 36 2.61 7.85 -1.22
N PHE A 37 1.69 6.90 -1.12
CA PHE A 37 0.43 6.89 -1.88
C PHE A 37 -0.49 8.05 -1.49
N THR A 38 -0.52 8.46 -0.21
CA THR A 38 -1.24 9.67 0.23
C THR A 38 -0.59 10.92 -0.35
N LYS A 39 0.75 10.96 -0.37
CA LYS A 39 1.50 12.08 -0.96
C LYS A 39 1.16 12.28 -2.44
N VAL A 40 0.98 11.21 -3.22
CA VAL A 40 0.55 11.33 -4.63
C VAL A 40 -0.76 12.13 -4.74
N LEU A 41 -1.75 11.88 -3.86
CA LEU A 41 -3.00 12.64 -3.85
C LEU A 41 -2.79 14.10 -3.47
N CYS A 42 -1.91 14.38 -2.51
CA CYS A 42 -1.55 15.76 -2.15
C CYS A 42 -0.92 16.48 -3.35
N ASP A 43 0.03 15.85 -4.02
CA ASP A 43 0.73 16.42 -5.16
C ASP A 43 -0.23 16.69 -6.34
N LEU A 44 -1.15 15.76 -6.62
CA LEU A 44 -2.22 15.97 -7.61
C LEU A 44 -3.13 17.15 -7.24
N PHE A 45 -3.51 17.26 -5.96
CA PHE A 45 -4.37 18.34 -5.48
C PHE A 45 -3.67 19.70 -5.60
N TYR A 46 -2.41 19.81 -5.18
CA TYR A 46 -1.65 21.04 -5.33
C TYR A 46 -1.46 21.46 -6.79
N ALA A 47 -1.18 20.49 -7.65
CA ALA A 47 -1.10 20.74 -9.09
C ALA A 47 -2.44 21.22 -9.68
N HIS A 48 -3.55 20.61 -9.28
CA HIS A 48 -4.89 21.01 -9.69
C HIS A 48 -5.25 22.42 -9.21
N ALA A 49 -4.88 22.77 -7.98
CA ALA A 49 -5.12 24.10 -7.40
C ALA A 49 -4.17 25.18 -7.96
N GLY A 50 -3.08 24.81 -8.64
CA GLY A 50 -2.04 25.71 -9.12
C GLY A 50 -1.25 26.36 -7.98
N VAL A 51 -1.05 25.65 -6.86
CA VAL A 51 -0.42 26.19 -5.65
C VAL A 51 0.81 25.34 -5.29
N ALA A 52 1.93 26.01 -4.98
CA ALA A 52 3.13 25.36 -4.46
C ALA A 52 2.97 25.12 -2.93
N PRO A 53 3.16 23.89 -2.45
CA PRO A 53 2.95 23.55 -1.04
C PRO A 53 3.92 24.24 -0.08
N GLU A 54 5.12 24.63 -0.54
CA GLU A 54 6.15 25.28 0.26
C GLU A 54 5.72 26.62 0.82
N GLY A 55 4.85 27.33 0.10
CA GLY A 55 4.31 28.64 0.50
C GLY A 55 3.10 28.58 1.43
N LEU A 56 2.59 27.36 1.74
CA LEU A 56 1.40 27.19 2.56
C LEU A 56 1.73 27.04 4.05
N ASP A 57 0.82 27.52 4.89
CA ASP A 57 0.86 27.28 6.33
C ASP A 57 0.96 25.74 6.61
N PRO A 58 1.79 25.30 7.55
CA PRO A 58 1.89 23.90 7.94
C PRO A 58 0.55 23.27 8.34
N LYS A 59 -0.37 24.05 8.94
CA LYS A 59 -1.73 23.58 9.29
C LYS A 59 -2.53 23.23 8.03
N ILE A 60 -2.49 24.09 7.02
CA ILE A 60 -3.18 23.87 5.74
C ILE A 60 -2.62 22.59 5.08
N ARG A 61 -1.31 22.43 5.04
CA ARG A 61 -0.68 21.22 4.50
C ARG A 61 -1.10 19.96 5.25
N SER A 62 -1.21 20.03 6.58
CA SER A 62 -1.69 18.92 7.42
C SER A 62 -3.14 18.56 7.11
N GLU A 63 -4.01 19.55 6.89
CA GLU A 63 -5.41 19.35 6.52
C GLU A 63 -5.53 18.70 5.12
N VAL A 64 -4.78 19.20 4.15
CA VAL A 64 -4.72 18.60 2.80
C VAL A 64 -4.30 17.12 2.89
N ARG A 65 -3.28 16.82 3.69
CA ARG A 65 -2.82 15.42 3.89
C ARG A 65 -3.87 14.55 4.55
N LYS A 66 -4.58 15.03 5.57
CA LYS A 66 -5.68 14.28 6.22
C LYS A 66 -6.82 14.02 5.23
N THR A 67 -7.18 15.01 4.44
CA THR A 67 -8.21 14.85 3.41
C THR A 67 -7.77 13.89 2.32
N ALA A 68 -6.51 13.95 1.88
CA ALA A 68 -5.94 13.02 0.92
C ALA A 68 -5.97 11.58 1.45
N GLU A 69 -5.60 11.35 2.71
CA GLU A 69 -5.68 10.02 3.35
C GLU A 69 -7.12 9.50 3.35
N SER A 70 -8.09 10.35 3.74
CA SER A 70 -9.50 9.98 3.73
C SER A 70 -9.99 9.64 2.31
N CYS A 71 -9.58 10.41 1.31
CA CYS A 71 -9.88 10.17 -0.10
C CYS A 71 -9.26 8.87 -0.61
N LYS A 72 -8.01 8.59 -0.24
CA LYS A 72 -7.33 7.32 -0.54
C LYS A 72 -8.11 6.13 0.00
N CYS A 73 -8.55 6.21 1.25
CA CYS A 73 -9.36 5.16 1.87
C CYS A 73 -10.73 5.01 1.20
N ALA A 74 -11.37 6.13 0.79
CA ALA A 74 -12.66 6.11 0.14
C ALA A 74 -12.67 5.33 -1.19
N PHE A 75 -11.54 5.27 -1.91
CA PHE A 75 -11.41 4.47 -3.13
C PHE A 75 -11.64 2.96 -2.91
N SER A 76 -11.59 2.48 -1.68
CA SER A 76 -11.97 1.09 -1.36
C SER A 76 -13.45 0.81 -1.64
N ASN A 77 -14.31 1.84 -1.66
CA ASN A 77 -15.75 1.72 -1.78
C ASN A 77 -16.32 2.48 -3.01
N THR A 78 -15.51 3.26 -3.71
CA THR A 78 -15.96 4.05 -4.87
C THR A 78 -14.89 4.14 -5.94
N ALA A 79 -15.33 4.26 -7.20
CA ALA A 79 -14.44 4.44 -8.35
C ALA A 79 -14.09 5.92 -8.62
N ALA A 80 -14.73 6.87 -7.94
CA ALA A 80 -14.46 8.29 -8.09
C ALA A 80 -14.72 9.03 -6.78
N ILE A 81 -13.95 10.09 -6.54
CA ILE A 81 -14.03 10.98 -5.39
C ILE A 81 -14.00 12.43 -5.84
N ILE A 82 -14.37 13.34 -4.93
CA ILE A 82 -14.03 14.76 -5.03
C ILE A 82 -13.24 15.14 -3.79
N MET A 83 -11.95 15.46 -3.95
CA MET A 83 -11.14 15.97 -2.85
C MET A 83 -11.36 17.46 -2.68
N ILE A 84 -11.85 17.89 -1.52
CA ILE A 84 -12.18 19.29 -1.23
C ILE A 84 -11.31 19.77 -0.07
N CYS A 85 -10.54 20.83 -0.29
CA CYS A 85 -9.75 21.48 0.76
C CYS A 85 -9.76 23.00 0.60
N ASN A 86 -9.58 23.69 1.73
CA ASN A 86 -9.41 25.14 1.77
C ASN A 86 -7.90 25.47 1.74
N LEU A 87 -7.48 26.28 0.77
CA LEU A 87 -6.13 26.83 0.70
C LEU A 87 -6.21 28.34 1.01
N GLY A 88 -6.16 28.68 2.31
CA GLY A 88 -6.47 30.01 2.82
C GLY A 88 -7.98 30.29 2.71
N GLU A 89 -8.35 31.39 2.07
CA GLU A 89 -9.76 31.80 1.88
C GLU A 89 -10.45 31.09 0.69
N LYS A 90 -9.70 30.36 -0.15
CA LYS A 90 -10.24 29.71 -1.33
C LYS A 90 -10.48 28.22 -1.10
N THR A 91 -11.68 27.77 -1.44
CA THR A 91 -12.01 26.33 -1.50
C THR A 91 -11.69 25.79 -2.88
N HIS A 92 -10.95 24.69 -2.92
CA HIS A 92 -10.64 23.96 -4.15
C HIS A 92 -11.29 22.59 -4.10
N ALA A 93 -11.82 22.15 -5.24
CA ALA A 93 -12.45 20.83 -5.41
C ALA A 93 -11.83 20.14 -6.60
N MET A 94 -11.18 19.00 -6.36
CA MET A 94 -10.55 18.17 -7.39
C MET A 94 -11.34 16.88 -7.56
N PRO A 95 -12.08 16.70 -8.67
CA PRO A 95 -12.62 15.38 -9.02
C PRO A 95 -11.49 14.47 -9.48
N LEU A 96 -11.51 13.23 -9.03
CA LEU A 96 -10.50 12.23 -9.36
C LEU A 96 -11.11 10.84 -9.43
N THR A 97 -10.78 10.08 -10.47
CA THR A 97 -11.15 8.69 -10.61
C THR A 97 -10.05 7.78 -10.05
N LEU A 98 -10.44 6.56 -9.66
CA LEU A 98 -9.48 5.53 -9.22
C LEU A 98 -8.45 5.22 -10.32
N GLN A 99 -8.86 5.25 -11.59
CA GLN A 99 -7.94 5.02 -12.71
C GLN A 99 -6.87 6.11 -12.79
N GLN A 100 -7.25 7.38 -12.73
CA GLN A 100 -6.30 8.51 -12.73
C GLN A 100 -5.33 8.44 -11.54
N TYR A 101 -5.86 8.06 -10.38
CA TYR A 101 -5.02 7.88 -9.19
C TYR A 101 -4.06 6.70 -9.35
N GLU A 102 -4.51 5.56 -9.89
CA GLU A 102 -3.66 4.39 -10.16
C GLU A 102 -2.55 4.72 -11.17
N GLU A 103 -2.87 5.47 -12.22
CA GLU A 103 -1.88 5.96 -13.20
C GLU A 103 -0.83 6.87 -12.54
N ALA A 104 -1.25 7.78 -11.66
CA ALA A 104 -0.32 8.64 -10.92
C ALA A 104 0.56 7.85 -9.93
N CYS A 105 0.08 6.72 -9.41
CA CYS A 105 0.84 5.83 -8.53
C CYS A 105 1.83 4.93 -9.27
N ALA A 106 1.86 4.89 -10.60
CA ALA A 106 2.70 3.98 -11.37
C ALA A 106 4.18 3.95 -10.94
N PRO A 107 4.86 5.08 -10.64
CA PRO A 107 6.24 5.05 -10.16
C PRO A 107 6.41 4.33 -8.82
N LEU A 108 5.44 4.44 -7.91
CA LEU A 108 5.46 3.73 -6.62
C LEU A 108 5.20 2.25 -6.80
N LEU A 109 4.29 1.88 -7.70
CA LEU A 109 4.01 0.47 -8.03
C LEU A 109 5.25 -0.22 -8.63
N GLU A 110 6.03 0.49 -9.44
CA GLU A 110 7.31 -0.03 -9.96
C GLU A 110 8.36 -0.20 -8.85
N ARG A 111 8.36 0.68 -7.84
CA ARG A 111 9.20 0.50 -6.65
C ARG A 111 8.80 -0.74 -5.85
N LEU A 112 7.52 -1.06 -5.73
CA LEU A 112 7.03 -2.29 -5.07
C LEU A 112 7.46 -3.55 -5.83
N ARG A 113 7.55 -3.50 -7.16
CA ARG A 113 7.96 -4.64 -8.00
C ARG A 113 9.36 -5.14 -7.67
N LYS A 114 10.31 -4.24 -7.48
CA LYS A 114 11.74 -4.57 -7.31
C LYS A 114 12.02 -5.50 -6.11
N PRO A 115 11.51 -5.24 -4.88
CA PRO A 115 11.67 -6.18 -3.77
C PRO A 115 11.00 -7.53 -4.02
N VAL A 116 9.85 -7.57 -4.71
CA VAL A 116 9.18 -8.83 -5.07
C VAL A 116 10.09 -9.66 -6.00
N GLU A 117 10.59 -9.07 -7.08
CA GLU A 117 11.48 -9.75 -8.02
C GLU A 117 12.79 -10.21 -7.35
N ARG A 118 13.30 -9.38 -6.42
CA ARG A 118 14.49 -9.74 -5.64
C ARG A 118 14.22 -10.95 -4.75
N SER A 119 13.13 -10.94 -3.96
CA SER A 119 12.80 -12.04 -3.05
C SER A 119 12.57 -13.36 -3.79
N LEU A 120 11.91 -13.34 -4.95
CA LEU A 120 11.72 -14.53 -5.78
C LEU A 120 13.04 -15.09 -6.28
N ARG A 121 13.94 -14.22 -6.77
CA ARG A 121 15.27 -14.63 -7.23
C ARG A 121 16.11 -15.18 -6.09
N ASP A 122 16.12 -14.52 -4.93
CA ASP A 122 16.92 -14.93 -3.77
C ASP A 122 16.41 -16.26 -3.17
N ALA A 123 15.09 -16.54 -3.26
CA ALA A 123 14.48 -17.82 -2.91
C ALA A 123 14.63 -18.89 -4.02
N ASN A 124 15.11 -18.53 -5.20
CA ASN A 124 15.17 -19.41 -6.38
C ASN A 124 13.80 -20.02 -6.77
N VAL A 125 12.74 -19.24 -6.67
CA VAL A 125 11.37 -19.62 -7.06
C VAL A 125 10.81 -18.68 -8.12
N SER A 126 9.89 -19.17 -8.93
CA SER A 126 9.17 -18.37 -9.93
C SER A 126 7.81 -17.91 -9.39
N LEU A 127 7.19 -16.94 -10.08
CA LEU A 127 5.81 -16.50 -9.75
C LEU A 127 4.79 -17.65 -9.82
N GLN A 128 5.05 -18.67 -10.63
CA GLN A 128 4.17 -19.82 -10.80
C GLN A 128 4.22 -20.79 -9.62
N ASP A 129 5.36 -20.81 -8.90
CA ASP A 129 5.58 -21.65 -7.72
C ASP A 129 4.91 -21.09 -6.45
N ILE A 130 4.38 -19.86 -6.53
CA ILE A 130 3.69 -19.22 -5.39
C ILE A 130 2.25 -19.72 -5.32
N ASP A 131 1.92 -20.51 -4.32
CA ASP A 131 0.56 -21.03 -4.09
C ASP A 131 -0.40 -19.99 -3.54
N GLN A 132 0.06 -19.18 -2.58
CA GLN A 132 -0.76 -18.19 -1.89
C GLN A 132 -0.02 -16.87 -1.73
N ILE A 133 -0.80 -15.78 -1.82
CA ILE A 133 -0.32 -14.43 -1.53
C ILE A 133 -1.11 -13.93 -0.33
N VAL A 134 -0.40 -13.62 0.75
CA VAL A 134 -0.97 -13.06 1.97
C VAL A 134 -0.62 -11.58 2.03
N LEU A 135 -1.63 -10.73 2.13
CA LEU A 135 -1.49 -9.29 2.28
C LEU A 135 -1.50 -8.92 3.76
N VAL A 136 -0.54 -8.12 4.17
CA VAL A 136 -0.37 -7.60 5.53
C VAL A 136 -0.17 -6.08 5.47
N GLY A 137 -0.58 -5.37 6.51
CA GLY A 137 -0.50 -3.92 6.60
C GLY A 137 -1.69 -3.19 5.97
N GLY A 138 -2.11 -2.10 6.60
CA GLY A 138 -3.34 -1.36 6.25
C GLY A 138 -3.34 -0.81 4.82
N ALA A 139 -2.17 -0.45 4.27
CA ALA A 139 -2.06 0.06 2.90
C ALA A 139 -2.45 -0.98 1.83
N THR A 140 -2.38 -2.28 2.14
CA THR A 140 -2.82 -3.35 1.23
C THR A 140 -4.33 -3.42 1.02
N ARG A 141 -5.12 -2.68 1.81
CA ARG A 141 -6.56 -2.52 1.58
C ARG A 141 -6.87 -1.69 0.33
N SER A 142 -5.92 -0.86 -0.10
CA SER A 142 -6.06 -0.03 -1.30
C SER A 142 -6.35 -0.87 -2.55
N PRO A 143 -7.39 -0.53 -3.34
CA PRO A 143 -7.65 -1.21 -4.60
C PRO A 143 -6.51 -1.09 -5.60
N VAL A 144 -5.73 0.00 -5.56
CA VAL A 144 -4.53 0.18 -6.40
C VAL A 144 -3.50 -0.91 -6.10
N ILE A 145 -3.24 -1.18 -4.81
CA ILE A 145 -2.29 -2.22 -4.39
C ILE A 145 -2.82 -3.61 -4.72
N ARG A 146 -4.09 -3.90 -4.44
CA ARG A 146 -4.69 -5.21 -4.73
C ARG A 146 -4.66 -5.53 -6.23
N ARG A 147 -5.00 -4.57 -7.09
CA ARG A 147 -4.92 -4.72 -8.55
C ARG A 147 -3.48 -4.91 -9.02
N PHE A 148 -2.53 -4.19 -8.43
CA PHE A 148 -1.11 -4.37 -8.73
C PHE A 148 -0.66 -5.79 -8.40
N VAL A 149 -0.94 -6.29 -7.19
CA VAL A 149 -0.58 -7.65 -6.76
C VAL A 149 -1.25 -8.69 -7.67
N GLU A 150 -2.54 -8.54 -7.97
CA GLU A 150 -3.26 -9.46 -8.85
C GLU A 150 -2.65 -9.52 -10.25
N ARG A 151 -2.27 -8.37 -10.82
CA ARG A 151 -1.58 -8.32 -12.14
C ARG A 151 -0.18 -8.92 -12.08
N LEU A 152 0.57 -8.63 -11.02
CA LEU A 152 1.96 -9.10 -10.87
C LEU A 152 2.04 -10.61 -10.74
N PHE A 153 1.17 -11.22 -9.95
CA PHE A 153 1.17 -12.65 -9.68
C PHE A 153 0.21 -13.46 -10.56
N GLY A 154 -0.64 -12.80 -11.36
CA GLY A 154 -1.66 -13.47 -12.17
C GLY A 154 -2.75 -14.18 -11.37
N ARG A 155 -2.85 -13.90 -10.06
CA ARG A 155 -3.84 -14.50 -9.13
C ARG A 155 -4.23 -13.54 -8.03
N LYS A 156 -5.43 -13.77 -7.45
CA LYS A 156 -5.94 -12.94 -6.36
C LYS A 156 -5.25 -13.27 -5.04
N PRO A 157 -4.91 -12.26 -4.24
CA PRO A 157 -4.40 -12.47 -2.89
C PRO A 157 -5.47 -13.09 -1.99
N SER A 158 -5.02 -13.81 -0.96
CA SER A 158 -5.88 -14.38 0.08
C SER A 158 -6.49 -13.25 0.93
N LEU A 159 -7.82 -13.35 1.18
CA LEU A 159 -8.56 -12.43 2.05
C LEU A 159 -8.96 -13.06 3.37
N ARG A 160 -8.33 -14.18 3.75
CA ARG A 160 -8.73 -14.95 4.96
C ARG A 160 -8.34 -14.27 6.25
N ILE A 161 -7.35 -13.39 6.24
CA ILE A 161 -6.85 -12.68 7.41
C ILE A 161 -6.99 -11.19 7.15
N ASP A 162 -7.47 -10.46 8.17
CA ASP A 162 -7.49 -9.00 8.13
C ASP A 162 -6.04 -8.48 8.17
N PRO A 163 -5.60 -7.70 7.17
CA PRO A 163 -4.23 -7.19 7.08
C PRO A 163 -3.79 -6.36 8.29
N ASP A 164 -4.71 -5.68 8.98
CA ASP A 164 -4.39 -4.81 10.13
C ASP A 164 -4.07 -5.59 11.40
N VAL A 165 -4.61 -6.80 11.54
CA VAL A 165 -4.45 -7.61 12.76
C VAL A 165 -3.57 -8.85 12.55
N ALA A 166 -3.15 -9.13 11.33
CA ALA A 166 -2.39 -10.33 10.98
C ALA A 166 -1.14 -10.54 11.86
N VAL A 167 -0.36 -9.46 12.06
CA VAL A 167 0.87 -9.49 12.88
C VAL A 167 0.53 -9.77 14.35
N ALA A 168 -0.48 -9.10 14.90
CA ALA A 168 -0.88 -9.28 16.30
C ALA A 168 -1.39 -10.71 16.56
N LEU A 169 -2.19 -11.26 15.64
CA LEU A 169 -2.66 -12.64 15.71
C LEU A 169 -1.50 -13.65 15.64
N GLY A 170 -0.56 -13.42 14.72
CA GLY A 170 0.64 -14.25 14.59
C GLY A 170 1.49 -14.24 15.85
N ALA A 171 1.71 -13.07 16.47
CA ALA A 171 2.43 -12.95 17.73
C ALA A 171 1.73 -13.68 18.88
N ALA A 172 0.40 -13.57 18.99
CA ALA A 172 -0.38 -14.28 20.01
C ALA A 172 -0.30 -15.80 19.84
N LEU A 173 -0.39 -16.30 18.61
CA LEU A 173 -0.23 -17.73 18.31
C LEU A 173 1.19 -18.22 18.67
N GLN A 174 2.22 -17.45 18.34
CA GLN A 174 3.60 -17.79 18.66
C GLN A 174 3.85 -17.87 20.19
N CYS A 175 3.21 -17.00 20.96
CA CYS A 175 3.28 -17.07 22.43
C CYS A 175 2.63 -18.36 22.95
N ALA A 176 1.44 -18.71 22.46
CA ALA A 176 0.72 -19.92 22.87
C ALA A 176 1.43 -21.23 22.48
N MET A 177 2.26 -21.22 21.43
CA MET A 177 3.03 -22.41 21.00
C MET A 177 4.30 -22.62 21.81
N LYS A 178 4.74 -21.67 22.62
CA LYS A 178 5.96 -21.76 23.46
C LYS A 178 5.68 -22.21 24.89
N GLU A 179 4.41 -22.36 25.27
CA GLU A 179 3.97 -22.99 26.53
C GLU A 179 3.84 -24.50 26.34
#